data_00214fac30683f8e19c57fc8d0a0bc50
#
_entry.id   00214fac30683f8e19c57fc8d0a0bc50
#
_cell.length_a   1.000
_cell.length_b   1.000
_cell.length_c   1.000
_cell.angle_alpha   90.00
_cell.angle_beta   90.00
_cell.angle_gamma   90.00
#
_symmetry.space_group_name_H-M   'P 1'
#
loop_
_entity.id
_entity.type
_entity.pdbx_description
1 polymer ?
#
loop_
_entity_poly.entity_id
_entity_poly.type
_entity_poly.pdbx_seq_one_letter_code
_entity_poly.pdbx_strand_id
1 'polypeptide(L)' 'MSEKKLSKGDKVEWQSHGSTAEGTVEEKITSDRTAAGRKVRASTDEPQYRVRSDKSGNDAVHKPDALKKKSAS' A
#
# COMPACT_ATOMS: atom_id res chain seq x y z
N MET A 1 -12.40 -6.70 15.38
CA MET A 1 -12.43 -5.94 14.53
C MET A 1 -11.31 -5.35 14.05
N SER A 2 -10.68 -5.71 13.19
CA SER A 2 -9.59 -5.20 12.78
C SER A 2 -9.72 -4.61 11.51
N GLU A 3 -9.97 -3.41 11.44
CA GLU A 3 -9.95 -2.77 10.26
C GLU A 3 -8.62 -2.25 10.02
N LYS A 4 -8.00 -2.53 8.90
CA LYS A 4 -6.75 -2.00 8.56
C LYS A 4 -6.95 -0.63 8.04
N LYS A 5 -6.82 0.36 8.87
CA LYS A 5 -6.85 1.72 8.42
C LYS A 5 -5.43 2.15 8.21
N LEU A 6 -5.03 2.30 6.98
CA LEU A 6 -3.71 2.79 6.63
C LEU A 6 -3.82 4.24 6.20
N SER A 7 -2.84 5.04 6.57
CA SER A 7 -2.82 6.45 6.23
C SER A 7 -1.50 6.82 5.60
N LYS A 8 -1.47 7.94 4.93
CA LYS A 8 -0.24 8.45 4.33
C LYS A 8 0.83 8.56 5.40
N GLY A 9 1.98 8.01 5.14
CA GLY A 9 3.10 8.02 6.08
C GLY A 9 3.21 6.79 6.95
N ASP A 10 2.21 5.89 6.90
CA ASP A 10 2.27 4.69 7.69
C ASP A 10 3.29 3.71 7.12
N LYS A 11 4.00 3.03 8.00
CA LYS A 11 4.91 1.97 7.58
C LYS A 11 4.14 0.69 7.37
N VAL A 12 4.40 0.01 6.28
CA VAL A 12 3.74 -1.24 5.94
C VAL A 12 4.75 -2.24 5.41
N GLU A 13 4.34 -3.50 5.37
CA GLU A 13 5.15 -4.52 4.74
C GLU A 13 4.24 -5.41 3.89
N TRP A 14 4.81 -6.06 2.90
CA TRP A 14 4.07 -6.94 2.03
C TRP A 14 4.99 -8.02 1.50
N GLN A 15 4.40 -9.10 0.98
CA GLN A 15 5.18 -10.20 0.41
C GLN A 15 5.59 -9.86 -1.02
N SER A 16 6.85 -10.07 -1.32
CA SER A 16 7.36 -9.80 -2.65
C SER A 16 8.36 -10.87 -3.03
N HIS A 17 8.02 -11.66 -4.03
CA HIS A 17 8.93 -12.67 -4.57
C HIS A 17 9.67 -13.51 -3.51
N GLY A 18 8.93 -14.06 -2.60
CA GLY A 18 9.53 -14.94 -1.60
C GLY A 18 10.17 -14.24 -0.44
N SER A 19 10.12 -12.92 -0.39
CA SER A 19 10.66 -12.20 0.74
C SER A 19 9.68 -11.12 1.16
N THR A 20 9.93 -10.49 2.28
CA THR A 20 9.07 -9.42 2.77
C THR A 20 9.67 -8.08 2.39
N ALA A 21 8.88 -7.25 1.75
CA ALA A 21 9.29 -5.90 1.42
C ALA A 21 8.66 -4.94 2.42
N GLU A 22 9.33 -3.85 2.68
CA GLU A 22 8.83 -2.82 3.59
C GLU A 22 8.81 -1.49 2.89
N GLY A 23 7.87 -0.67 3.25
CA GLY A 23 7.78 0.64 2.66
C GLY A 23 6.84 1.54 3.43
N THR A 24 6.52 2.67 2.82
CA THR A 24 5.68 3.69 3.43
C THR A 24 4.50 3.98 2.52
N VAL A 25 3.33 4.13 3.11
CA VAL A 25 2.15 4.49 2.35
C VAL A 25 2.28 5.93 1.89
N GLU A 26 2.13 6.15 0.59
CA GLU A 26 2.21 7.47 0.03
C GLU A 26 0.83 8.05 -0.23
N GLU A 27 -0.12 7.20 -0.53
CA GLU A 27 -1.43 7.70 -0.91
C GLU A 27 -2.49 6.62 -0.80
N LYS A 28 -3.69 7.01 -0.42
CA LYS A 28 -4.83 6.12 -0.43
C LYS A 28 -5.61 6.41 -1.71
N ILE A 29 -5.83 5.38 -2.51
CA ILE A 29 -6.52 5.52 -3.78
C ILE A 29 -7.94 4.98 -3.61
N THR A 30 -8.92 5.84 -3.83
CA THR A 30 -10.31 5.46 -3.66
C THR A 30 -11.12 5.59 -4.95
N SER A 31 -10.45 5.81 -6.06
CA SER A 31 -11.11 5.86 -7.36
C SER A 31 -10.16 5.33 -8.40
N ASP A 32 -10.70 4.97 -9.55
CA ASP A 32 -9.88 4.42 -10.62
C ASP A 32 -8.94 5.49 -11.16
N ARG A 33 -7.70 5.14 -11.32
CA ARG A 33 -6.73 6.07 -11.90
C ARG A 33 -5.43 5.32 -12.19
N THR A 34 -4.50 6.02 -12.82
CA THR A 34 -3.18 5.46 -13.10
C THR A 34 -2.23 5.84 -11.97
N ALA A 35 -1.56 4.88 -11.42
CA ALA A 35 -0.57 5.13 -10.37
C ALA A 35 0.55 4.11 -10.51
N ALA A 36 1.77 4.51 -10.18
CA ALA A 36 2.95 3.65 -10.27
C ALA A 36 3.05 2.98 -11.65
N GLY A 37 2.67 3.70 -12.67
CA GLY A 37 2.81 3.22 -14.05
C GLY A 37 1.77 2.19 -14.46
N ARG A 38 0.70 2.01 -13.73
CA ARG A 38 -0.31 1.02 -14.07
C ARG A 38 -1.70 1.54 -13.74
N LYS A 39 -2.68 0.92 -14.37
CA LYS A 39 -4.05 1.29 -14.12
C LYS A 39 -4.51 0.65 -12.83
N VAL A 40 -5.04 1.45 -11.93
CA VAL A 40 -5.50 0.99 -10.64
C VAL A 40 -7.00 1.16 -10.56
N ARG A 41 -7.70 0.08 -10.17
CA ARG A 41 -9.13 0.14 -9.98
C ARG A 41 -9.41 0.13 -8.49
N ALA A 42 -10.02 1.16 -8.00
CA ALA A 42 -10.29 1.30 -6.59
C ALA A 42 -11.58 2.06 -6.36
N SER A 43 -12.14 1.93 -5.18
CA SER A 43 -13.35 2.66 -4.79
C SER A 43 -13.26 2.94 -3.31
N THR A 44 -14.22 3.69 -2.79
CA THR A 44 -14.24 3.96 -1.36
C THR A 44 -14.48 2.69 -0.56
N ASP A 45 -15.18 1.70 -1.15
CA ASP A 45 -15.41 0.43 -0.48
C ASP A 45 -14.21 -0.50 -0.61
N GLU A 46 -13.46 -0.36 -1.68
CA GLU A 46 -12.30 -1.21 -1.91
C GLU A 46 -11.12 -0.32 -2.29
N PRO A 47 -10.57 0.39 -1.34
CA PRO A 47 -9.46 1.28 -1.63
C PRO A 47 -8.17 0.50 -1.88
N GLN A 48 -7.25 1.11 -2.57
CA GLN A 48 -5.92 0.56 -2.73
C GLN A 48 -4.93 1.60 -2.23
N TYR A 49 -3.72 1.18 -1.98
CA TYR A 49 -2.72 2.06 -1.41
C TYR A 49 -1.47 2.08 -2.29
N ARG A 50 -0.99 3.28 -2.57
CA ARG A 50 0.26 3.44 -3.26
C ARG A 50 1.33 3.50 -2.18
N VAL A 51 2.32 2.63 -2.29
CA VAL A 51 3.38 2.55 -1.29
C VAL A 51 4.73 2.69 -1.98
N ARG A 52 5.71 3.15 -1.26
CA ARG A 52 7.06 3.25 -1.77
C ARG A 52 7.94 2.28 -1.01
N SER A 53 8.65 1.42 -1.74
CA SER A 53 9.55 0.46 -1.13
C SER A 53 10.76 1.18 -0.54
N ASP A 54 11.05 0.92 0.72
CA ASP A 54 12.19 1.55 1.36
C ASP A 54 13.52 1.11 0.75
N LYS A 55 13.56 -0.13 0.25
CA LYS A 55 14.78 -0.62 -0.31
C LYS A 55 15.05 -0.13 -1.70
N SER A 56 14.11 -0.18 -2.58
CA SER A 56 14.33 0.18 -3.97
C SER A 56 13.90 1.60 -4.29
N GLY A 57 13.07 2.17 -3.47
CA GLY A 57 12.53 3.50 -3.77
C GLY A 57 11.48 3.48 -4.85
N ASN A 58 11.05 2.29 -5.28
CA ASN A 58 10.03 2.19 -6.31
C ASN A 58 8.64 2.18 -5.72
N ASP A 59 7.71 2.74 -6.45
CA ASP A 59 6.31 2.76 -6.01
C ASP A 59 5.60 1.50 -6.44
N ALA A 60 4.63 1.07 -5.66
CA ALA A 60 3.78 -0.05 -5.99
C ALA A 60 2.39 0.23 -5.46
N VAL A 61 1.39 -0.49 -5.97
CA VAL A 61 0.03 -0.33 -5.50
C VAL A 61 -0.45 -1.69 -5.01
N HIS A 62 -0.96 -1.71 -3.80
CA HIS A 62 -1.44 -2.94 -3.18
C HIS A 62 -2.78 -2.72 -2.50
N LYS A 63 -3.56 -3.78 -2.41
CA LYS A 63 -4.81 -3.73 -1.66
C LYS A 63 -4.48 -3.77 -0.17
N PRO A 64 -5.37 -3.27 0.68
CA PRO A 64 -5.12 -3.28 2.12
C PRO A 64 -4.85 -4.68 2.67
N ASP A 65 -5.50 -5.70 2.09
CA ASP A 65 -5.30 -7.06 2.57
C ASP A 65 -3.90 -7.58 2.29
N ALA A 66 -3.23 -7.02 1.32
CA ALA A 66 -1.87 -7.41 0.99
C ALA A 66 -0.83 -6.68 1.83
N LEU A 67 -1.24 -5.69 2.58
CA LEU A 67 -0.33 -4.88 3.37
C LEU A 67 -0.50 -5.18 4.84
N LYS A 68 0.59 -5.19 5.57
CA LYS A 68 0.57 -5.30 7.02
C LYS A 68 1.11 -4.01 7.58
N LYS A 69 0.35 -3.39 8.46
CA LYS A 69 0.81 -2.17 9.09
C LYS A 69 1.90 -2.53 10.09
N LYS A 70 3.05 -1.90 9.95
CA LYS A 70 4.11 -2.07 10.91
C LYS A 70 3.89 -1.00 11.96
N SER A 71 3.26 -1.39 13.03
CA SER A 71 3.00 -0.44 14.06
C SER A 71 4.25 -0.20 14.82
N ALA A 72 4.64 1.01 14.90
CA ALA A 72 5.83 1.31 15.60
C ALA A 72 5.57 1.70 17.01
N SER A 73 4.44 1.73 17.44
CA SER A 73 4.22 2.18 18.82
C SER A 73 4.30 1.08 19.79
#